data_ccea7b72f5d9b72224b18f2fdc10fdc4
#
_entry.id   ccea7b72f5d9b72224b18f2fdc10fdc4
#
_cell.length_a   1.000
_cell.length_b   1.000
_cell.length_c   1.000
_cell.angle_alpha   90.00
_cell.angle_beta   90.00
_cell.angle_gamma   90.00
#
_symmetry.space_group_name_H-M   'P 1'
#
loop_
_entity.id
_entity.type
_entity.pdbx_description
1 polymer ?
#
loop_
_entity_poly.entity_id
_entity_poly.type
_entity_poly.pdbx_seq_one_letter_code
_entity_poly.pdbx_strand_id
1 'polypeptide(L)'
;MKKQIICNSVDDLLASASKMGGVLRGGEVIELVSDVGGGKTTFVKGLAKGAGSKDHVSSPTYKISNVYKAPDFDIYHFDFYRLPEAGLIEHELADIKGQDDAVIVVEWSNVVAHALPKDRITITITVDSNESRILTIEFPKALGYVIG
;
A
#
# COMPACT_ATOMS: atom_id res chain seq x y z
N MET A 1 2.90 -11.48 12.37
CA MET A 1 4.14 -12.04 11.81
C MET A 1 4.91 -10.93 11.10
N LYS A 2 6.18 -11.12 10.87
CA LYS A 2 7.05 -10.06 10.37
C LYS A 2 8.10 -10.64 9.42
N LYS A 3 8.34 -9.96 8.29
CA LYS A 3 9.38 -10.31 7.34
C LYS A 3 10.10 -9.06 6.87
N GLN A 4 11.41 -9.15 6.67
CA GLN A 4 12.21 -8.07 6.09
C GLN A 4 12.73 -8.48 4.72
N ILE A 5 12.71 -7.53 3.80
CA ILE A 5 13.26 -7.70 2.44
C ILE A 5 14.19 -6.53 2.17
N ILE A 6 15.40 -6.83 1.73
CA ILE A 6 16.39 -5.81 1.38
C ILE A 6 16.32 -5.57 -0.13
N CYS A 7 16.09 -4.32 -0.52
CA CYS A 7 16.04 -3.89 -1.90
C CYS A 7 17.23 -2.98 -2.17
N ASN A 8 18.17 -3.43 -3.00
CA ASN A 8 19.42 -2.71 -3.27
C ASN A 8 19.29 -1.70 -4.41
N SER A 9 18.14 -1.68 -5.09
CA SER A 9 17.88 -0.77 -6.20
C SER A 9 16.38 -0.48 -6.31
N VAL A 10 16.03 0.51 -7.12
CA VAL A 10 14.64 0.79 -7.48
C VAL A 10 14.01 -0.43 -8.13
N ASP A 11 14.74 -1.12 -8.99
CA ASP A 11 14.24 -2.31 -9.67
C ASP A 11 13.92 -3.44 -8.68
N ASP A 12 14.74 -3.62 -7.64
CA ASP A 12 14.47 -4.59 -6.58
C ASP A 12 13.19 -4.25 -5.82
N LEU A 13 12.99 -2.96 -5.53
CA LEU A 13 11.79 -2.49 -4.85
C LEU A 13 10.54 -2.72 -5.70
N LEU A 14 10.61 -2.39 -6.98
CA LEU A 14 9.52 -2.64 -7.93
C LEU A 14 9.22 -4.12 -8.05
N ALA A 15 10.24 -4.97 -8.13
CA ALA A 15 10.07 -6.41 -8.26
C ALA A 15 9.40 -7.01 -7.00
N SER A 16 9.82 -6.58 -5.82
CA SER A 16 9.24 -7.05 -4.55
C SER A 16 7.77 -6.64 -4.44
N ALA A 17 7.46 -5.39 -4.79
CA ALA A 17 6.09 -4.89 -4.77
C ALA A 17 5.22 -5.61 -5.83
N SER A 18 5.77 -5.86 -7.01
CA SER A 18 5.06 -6.57 -8.08
C SER A 18 4.73 -8.01 -7.68
N LYS A 19 5.65 -8.68 -7.01
CA LYS A 19 5.42 -10.04 -6.50
C LYS A 19 4.27 -10.04 -5.51
N MET A 20 4.23 -9.07 -4.60
CA MET A 20 3.12 -8.94 -3.65
C MET A 20 1.81 -8.65 -4.37
N GLY A 21 1.80 -7.73 -5.33
CA GLY A 21 0.61 -7.41 -6.12
C GLY A 21 0.03 -8.63 -6.81
N GLY A 22 0.89 -9.52 -7.29
CA GLY A 22 0.49 -10.74 -7.98
C GLY A 22 -0.19 -11.79 -7.11
N VAL A 23 -0.04 -11.70 -5.78
CA VAL A 23 -0.66 -12.65 -4.85
C VAL A 23 -1.83 -12.05 -4.05
N LEU A 24 -2.13 -10.78 -4.22
CA LEU A 24 -3.30 -10.16 -3.60
C LEU A 24 -4.58 -10.78 -4.16
N ARG A 25 -5.58 -10.90 -3.31
CA ARG A 25 -6.84 -11.58 -3.63
C ARG A 25 -8.04 -10.65 -3.68
N GLY A 26 -7.92 -9.42 -3.17
CA GLY A 26 -9.02 -8.51 -2.94
C GLY A 26 -9.44 -8.54 -1.46
N GLY A 27 -9.82 -7.38 -0.95
CA GLY A 27 -10.19 -7.21 0.45
C GLY A 27 -9.05 -6.82 1.38
N GLU A 28 -7.81 -6.88 0.92
CA GLU A 28 -6.66 -6.52 1.76
C GLU A 28 -6.56 -5.01 1.99
N VAL A 29 -6.08 -4.63 3.16
CA VAL A 29 -5.75 -3.25 3.51
C VAL A 29 -4.25 -3.19 3.80
N ILE A 30 -3.55 -2.31 3.09
CA ILE A 30 -2.12 -2.12 3.20
C ILE A 30 -1.83 -0.72 3.71
N GLU A 31 -1.14 -0.62 4.82
CA GLU A 31 -0.66 0.63 5.38
C GLU A 31 0.82 0.80 5.00
N LEU A 32 1.13 1.89 4.31
CA LEU A 32 2.52 2.22 3.95
C LEU A 32 3.07 3.27 4.90
N VAL A 33 4.19 2.95 5.53
CA VAL A 33 4.87 3.82 6.48
C VAL A 33 6.27 4.11 5.96
N SER A 34 6.58 5.38 5.78
CA SER A 34 7.90 5.81 5.33
C SER A 34 8.01 7.32 5.47
N ASP A 35 9.23 7.85 5.49
CA ASP A 35 9.47 9.27 5.35
C ASP A 35 9.18 9.73 3.91
N VAL A 36 9.01 11.03 3.72
CA VAL A 36 8.85 11.62 2.40
C VAL A 36 10.06 11.26 1.54
N GLY A 37 9.80 10.79 0.32
CA GLY A 37 10.85 10.33 -0.58
C GLY A 37 11.38 8.95 -0.30
N GLY A 38 10.75 8.18 0.61
CA GLY A 38 11.20 6.84 0.99
C GLY A 38 10.90 5.74 -0.04
N GLY A 39 10.10 6.03 -1.07
CA GLY A 39 9.78 5.04 -2.11
C GLY A 39 8.35 4.52 -2.09
N LYS A 40 7.43 5.17 -1.37
CA LYS A 40 6.02 4.74 -1.31
C LYS A 40 5.35 4.70 -2.68
N THR A 41 5.52 5.75 -3.48
CA THR A 41 4.95 5.80 -4.82
C THR A 41 5.54 4.70 -5.71
N THR A 42 6.85 4.47 -5.63
CA THR A 42 7.51 3.38 -6.35
C THR A 42 6.95 2.03 -5.95
N PHE A 43 6.73 1.83 -4.65
CA PHE A 43 6.12 0.59 -4.15
C PHE A 43 4.73 0.38 -4.74
N VAL A 44 3.88 1.42 -4.73
CA VAL A 44 2.52 1.32 -5.28
C VAL A 44 2.55 1.05 -6.78
N LYS A 45 3.50 1.63 -7.52
CA LYS A 45 3.69 1.33 -8.94
C LYS A 45 3.94 -0.16 -9.18
N GLY A 46 4.85 -0.75 -8.41
CA GLY A 46 5.13 -2.17 -8.50
C GLY A 46 3.94 -3.03 -8.12
N LEU A 47 3.26 -2.66 -7.03
CA LEU A 47 2.09 -3.38 -6.55
C LEU A 47 0.97 -3.41 -7.60
N ALA A 48 0.66 -2.25 -8.17
CA ALA A 48 -0.38 -2.13 -9.20
C ALA A 48 -0.02 -2.94 -10.45
N LYS A 49 1.23 -2.86 -10.90
CA LYS A 49 1.72 -3.62 -12.04
C LYS A 49 1.59 -5.13 -11.80
N GLY A 50 2.00 -5.60 -10.62
CA GLY A 50 1.90 -7.00 -10.24
C GLY A 50 0.48 -7.50 -10.18
N ALA A 51 -0.46 -6.64 -9.78
CA ALA A 51 -1.88 -6.95 -9.76
C ALA A 51 -2.52 -6.95 -11.15
N GLY A 52 -1.78 -6.54 -12.17
CA GLY A 52 -2.26 -6.52 -13.56
C GLY A 52 -2.86 -5.19 -14.00
N SER A 53 -2.71 -4.14 -13.22
CA SER A 53 -3.19 -2.81 -13.61
C SER A 53 -2.31 -2.22 -14.71
N LYS A 54 -2.94 -1.56 -15.67
CA LYS A 54 -2.27 -0.80 -16.73
C LYS A 54 -2.36 0.70 -16.48
N ASP A 55 -2.95 1.11 -15.36
CA ASP A 55 -3.12 2.51 -15.04
C ASP A 55 -1.79 3.14 -14.63
N HIS A 56 -1.66 4.44 -14.91
CA HIS A 56 -0.52 5.21 -14.46
C HIS A 56 -0.65 5.51 -12.96
N VAL A 57 0.33 5.06 -12.18
CA VAL A 57 0.36 5.29 -10.75
C VAL A 57 1.11 6.57 -10.43
N SER A 58 0.48 7.45 -9.66
CA SER A 58 1.10 8.68 -9.16
C SER A 58 0.66 8.90 -7.72
N SER A 59 1.43 9.71 -7.00
CA SER A 59 1.00 10.15 -5.68
C SER A 59 -0.23 11.04 -5.82
N PRO A 60 -1.28 10.85 -4.99
CA PRO A 60 -2.45 11.74 -5.02
C PRO A 60 -2.06 13.14 -4.53
N THR A 61 -1.76 14.07 -5.46
CA THR A 61 -1.24 15.39 -5.12
C THR A 61 -2.34 16.40 -4.80
N TYR A 62 -3.39 16.42 -5.61
CA TYR A 62 -4.53 17.34 -5.47
C TYR A 62 -5.81 16.63 -5.05
N LYS A 63 -5.75 15.32 -4.96
CA LYS A 63 -6.83 14.45 -4.49
C LYS A 63 -6.31 13.69 -3.30
N ILE A 64 -7.21 13.18 -2.47
CA ILE A 64 -6.83 12.33 -1.35
C ILE A 64 -6.67 10.88 -1.81
N SER A 65 -7.31 10.49 -2.90
CA SER A 65 -7.25 9.13 -3.41
C SER A 65 -7.14 9.05 -4.92
N ASN A 66 -6.54 7.95 -5.38
CA ASN A 66 -6.56 7.50 -6.76
C ASN A 66 -7.06 6.06 -6.79
N VAL A 67 -7.68 5.67 -7.90
CA VAL A 67 -8.13 4.29 -8.10
C VAL A 67 -7.42 3.72 -9.33
N TYR A 68 -6.82 2.55 -9.17
CA TYR A 68 -6.13 1.83 -10.24
C TYR A 68 -6.90 0.56 -10.54
N LYS A 69 -7.31 0.39 -11.78
CA LYS A 69 -8.11 -0.75 -12.21
C LYS A 69 -7.23 -1.96 -12.47
N ALA A 70 -7.58 -3.10 -11.91
CA ALA A 70 -6.91 -4.37 -12.14
C ALA A 70 -7.95 -5.45 -12.48
N PRO A 71 -7.55 -6.61 -13.04
CA PRO A 71 -8.52 -7.62 -13.48
C PRO A 71 -9.41 -8.19 -12.38
N ASP A 72 -8.85 -8.43 -11.19
CA ASP A 72 -9.58 -9.12 -10.12
C ASP A 72 -10.13 -8.17 -9.05
N PHE A 73 -9.58 -6.97 -8.95
CA PHE A 73 -9.98 -5.97 -7.96
C PHE A 73 -9.46 -4.60 -8.38
N ASP A 74 -9.97 -3.56 -7.75
CA ASP A 74 -9.45 -2.21 -7.90
C ASP A 74 -8.58 -1.86 -6.70
N ILE A 75 -7.52 -1.08 -6.93
CA ILE A 75 -6.64 -0.60 -5.88
C ILE A 75 -7.01 0.85 -5.57
N TYR A 76 -7.42 1.10 -4.34
CA TYR A 76 -7.75 2.43 -3.83
C TYR A 76 -6.55 2.95 -3.04
N HIS A 77 -5.88 3.96 -3.59
CA HIS A 77 -4.66 4.53 -3.02
C HIS A 77 -4.98 5.86 -2.36
N PHE A 78 -4.91 5.91 -1.03
CA PHE A 78 -5.17 7.10 -0.21
C PHE A 78 -3.86 7.67 0.31
N ASP A 79 -3.74 9.00 0.29
CA ASP A 79 -2.62 9.72 0.89
C ASP A 79 -3.16 10.82 1.78
N PHE A 80 -2.95 10.70 3.08
CA PHE A 80 -3.45 11.64 4.08
C PHE A 80 -2.39 12.63 4.57
N TYR A 81 -1.27 12.76 3.86
CA TYR A 81 -0.15 13.59 4.28
C TYR A 81 -0.55 15.03 4.63
N ARG A 82 -1.46 15.62 3.86
CA ARG A 82 -1.90 17.01 4.05
C ARG A 82 -3.28 17.13 4.68
N LEU A 83 -3.86 16.03 5.10
CA LEU A 83 -5.20 16.02 5.69
C LEU A 83 -5.07 16.09 7.22
N PRO A 84 -5.50 17.20 7.86
CA PRO A 84 -5.36 17.34 9.31
C PRO A 84 -6.31 16.43 10.09
N GLU A 85 -7.44 16.07 9.49
CA GLU A 85 -8.41 15.16 10.11
C GLU A 85 -9.15 14.37 9.02
N ALA A 86 -9.74 13.23 9.42
CA ALA A 86 -10.35 12.32 8.46
C ALA A 86 -11.61 12.88 7.79
N GLY A 87 -12.47 13.58 8.51
CA GLY A 87 -13.69 14.16 7.96
C GLY A 87 -14.54 13.16 7.20
N LEU A 88 -15.02 13.56 6.01
CA LEU A 88 -15.85 12.72 5.15
C LEU A 88 -15.07 11.55 4.53
N ILE A 89 -13.75 11.63 4.46
CA ILE A 89 -12.91 10.56 3.88
C ILE A 89 -13.00 9.30 4.72
N GLU A 90 -13.19 9.41 6.01
CA GLU A 90 -13.39 8.26 6.88
C GLU A 90 -14.61 7.45 6.45
N HIS A 91 -15.69 8.12 6.06
CA HIS A 91 -16.90 7.46 5.55
C HIS A 91 -16.63 6.78 4.20
N GLU A 92 -15.92 7.44 3.29
CA GLU A 92 -15.54 6.86 2.01
C GLU A 92 -14.69 5.60 2.22
N LEU A 93 -13.72 5.68 3.12
CA LEU A 93 -12.86 4.54 3.46
C LEU A 93 -13.69 3.40 4.06
N ALA A 94 -14.64 3.71 4.93
CA ALA A 94 -15.51 2.70 5.54
C ALA A 94 -16.39 1.99 4.50
N ASP A 95 -16.85 2.71 3.48
CA ASP A 95 -17.67 2.14 2.41
C ASP A 95 -16.90 1.14 1.55
N ILE A 96 -15.60 1.37 1.36
CA ILE A 96 -14.74 0.52 0.52
C ILE A 96 -14.18 -0.65 1.32
N LYS A 97 -13.87 -0.42 2.58
CA LYS A 97 -13.28 -1.41 3.46
C LYS A 97 -14.19 -2.64 3.60
N GLY A 98 -13.61 -3.81 3.40
CA GLY A 98 -14.35 -5.06 3.49
C GLY A 98 -14.97 -5.53 2.18
N GLN A 99 -14.86 -4.76 1.09
CA GLN A 99 -15.28 -5.23 -0.23
C GLN A 99 -14.23 -6.19 -0.78
N ASP A 100 -14.66 -7.33 -1.29
CA ASP A 100 -13.76 -8.36 -1.81
C ASP A 100 -13.09 -7.96 -3.13
N ASP A 101 -13.61 -6.97 -3.82
CA ASP A 101 -13.08 -6.45 -5.08
C ASP A 101 -12.29 -5.15 -4.91
N ALA A 102 -11.87 -4.85 -3.70
CA ALA A 102 -11.10 -3.64 -3.39
C ALA A 102 -9.88 -3.98 -2.55
N VAL A 103 -8.73 -3.46 -2.96
CA VAL A 103 -7.51 -3.43 -2.17
C VAL A 103 -7.27 -1.98 -1.80
N ILE A 104 -7.06 -1.71 -0.52
CA ILE A 104 -6.86 -0.35 -0.01
C ILE A 104 -5.40 -0.18 0.36
N VAL A 105 -4.76 0.87 -0.18
CA VAL A 105 -3.39 1.26 0.18
C VAL A 105 -3.46 2.65 0.80
N VAL A 106 -2.97 2.80 2.02
CA VAL A 106 -3.06 4.04 2.80
C VAL A 106 -1.68 4.54 3.15
N GLU A 107 -1.37 5.78 2.80
CA GLU A 107 -0.17 6.50 3.24
C GLU A 107 -0.56 7.55 4.28
N TRP A 108 0.30 7.79 5.27
CA TRP A 108 0.08 8.77 6.33
C TRP A 108 -1.24 8.50 7.07
N SER A 109 -1.38 7.30 7.59
CA SER A 109 -2.62 6.76 8.13
C SER A 109 -3.04 7.33 9.49
N ASN A 110 -2.26 8.20 10.13
CA ASN A 110 -2.46 8.65 11.51
C ASN A 110 -3.88 9.18 11.77
N VAL A 111 -4.44 9.94 10.82
CA VAL A 111 -5.78 10.53 10.97
C VAL A 111 -6.92 9.53 10.81
N VAL A 112 -6.65 8.38 10.20
CA VAL A 112 -7.66 7.33 9.93
C VAL A 112 -7.31 6.00 10.58
N ALA A 113 -6.27 5.93 11.41
CA ALA A 113 -5.81 4.68 12.00
C ALA A 113 -6.93 3.93 12.72
N HIS A 114 -7.82 4.64 13.40
CA HIS A 114 -8.97 4.06 14.10
C HIS A 114 -10.01 3.45 13.16
N ALA A 115 -10.04 3.88 11.89
CA ALA A 115 -10.96 3.35 10.89
C ALA A 115 -10.37 2.17 10.12
N LEU A 116 -9.07 1.90 10.26
CA LEU A 116 -8.42 0.77 9.59
C LEU A 116 -8.65 -0.52 10.36
N PRO A 117 -8.78 -1.67 9.68
CA PRO A 117 -8.93 -2.95 10.36
C PRO A 117 -7.64 -3.31 11.11
N LYS A 118 -7.77 -4.09 12.18
CA LYS A 118 -6.61 -4.63 12.90
C LYS A 118 -5.86 -5.65 12.03
N ASP A 119 -6.59 -6.38 11.21
CA ASP A 119 -6.03 -7.40 10.31
C ASP A 119 -5.56 -6.77 9.01
N ARG A 120 -4.62 -5.82 9.12
CA ARG A 120 -4.05 -5.16 7.96
C ARG A 120 -2.58 -5.53 7.80
N ILE A 121 -2.08 -5.28 6.60
CA ILE A 121 -0.67 -5.43 6.28
C ILE A 121 -0.01 -4.08 6.48
N THR A 122 1.03 -4.01 7.30
CA THR A 122 1.80 -2.78 7.49
C THR A 122 3.16 -2.97 6.85
N ILE A 123 3.50 -2.09 5.90
CA ILE A 123 4.78 -2.11 5.21
C ILE A 123 5.53 -0.83 5.55
N THR A 124 6.64 -0.99 6.25
CA THR A 124 7.53 0.11 6.59
C THR A 124 8.72 0.08 5.63
N ILE A 125 8.93 1.19 4.93
CA ILE A 125 10.05 1.35 4.00
C ILE A 125 11.08 2.23 4.67
N THR A 126 12.25 1.66 4.97
CA THR A 126 13.34 2.36 5.63
C THR A 126 14.48 2.54 4.63
N VAL A 127 15.03 3.74 4.58
CA VAL A 127 16.24 4.01 3.78
C VAL A 127 17.44 3.56 4.59
N ASP A 128 18.20 2.63 4.01
CA ASP A 128 19.49 2.22 4.55
C ASP A 128 20.59 3.04 3.87
N SER A 129 21.84 2.64 4.00
CA SER A 129 22.94 3.34 3.35
C SER A 129 22.78 3.37 1.83
N ASN A 130 23.24 4.47 1.19
CA ASN A 130 23.16 4.69 -0.25
C ASN A 130 21.70 4.66 -0.75
N GLU A 131 21.39 3.84 -1.74
CA GLU A 131 20.06 3.76 -2.33
C GLU A 131 19.28 2.52 -1.90
N SER A 132 19.80 1.77 -0.93
CA SER A 132 19.14 0.57 -0.44
C SER A 132 17.92 0.92 0.40
N ARG A 133 16.89 0.09 0.30
CA ARG A 133 15.65 0.18 1.07
C ARG A 133 15.41 -1.14 1.79
N ILE A 134 14.89 -1.05 3.00
CA ILE A 134 14.48 -2.23 3.76
C ILE A 134 12.96 -2.17 3.87
N LEU A 135 12.30 -3.20 3.37
CA LEU A 135 10.86 -3.40 3.54
C LEU A 135 10.64 -4.26 4.78
N THR A 136 9.97 -3.71 5.77
CA THR A 136 9.53 -4.48 6.92
C THR A 136 8.04 -4.70 6.80
N ILE A 137 7.63 -5.96 6.61
CA ILE A 137 6.25 -6.32 6.35
C ILE A 137 5.69 -7.01 7.58
N GLU A 138 4.69 -6.41 8.19
CA GLU A 138 3.98 -6.96 9.34
C GLU A 138 2.58 -7.36 8.90
N PHE A 139 2.16 -8.56 9.23
CA PHE A 139 0.90 -9.12 8.75
C PHE A 139 0.35 -10.15 9.73
N PRO A 140 -0.99 -10.30 9.81
CA PRO A 140 -1.58 -11.39 10.57
C PRO A 140 -1.37 -12.72 9.83
N LYS A 141 -1.39 -13.82 10.57
CA LYS A 141 -1.16 -15.16 10.02
C LYS A 141 -2.04 -15.47 8.81
N ALA A 142 -3.30 -15.04 8.85
CA ALA A 142 -4.25 -15.29 7.77
C ALA A 142 -3.84 -14.62 6.44
N LEU A 143 -2.99 -13.59 6.47
CA LEU A 143 -2.52 -12.88 5.29
C LEU A 143 -1.09 -13.26 4.91
N GLY A 144 -0.58 -14.39 5.42
CA GLY A 144 0.78 -14.85 5.14
C GLY A 144 1.08 -15.09 3.66
N TYR A 145 0.06 -15.32 2.85
CA TYR A 145 0.24 -15.50 1.40
C TYR A 145 0.84 -14.27 0.71
N VAL A 146 0.74 -13.07 1.31
CA VAL A 146 1.23 -11.83 0.69
C VAL A 146 2.76 -11.79 0.56
N ILE A 147 3.46 -12.59 1.32
CA ILE A 147 4.93 -12.64 1.23
C ILE A 147 5.42 -13.81 0.36
N GLY A 148 4.52 -14.44 -0.33
CA GLY A 148 4.85 -15.55 -1.23
C GLY A 148 4.93 -16.87 -0.53
#